data_36c4e649ac88a0ee99c141ca658d50aa
#
_entry.id   36c4e649ac88a0ee99c141ca658d50aa
#
_cell.length_a   1.000
_cell.length_b   1.000
_cell.length_c   1.000
_cell.angle_alpha   90.00
_cell.angle_beta   90.00
_cell.angle_gamma   90.00
#
_symmetry.space_group_name_H-M   'P 1'
#
loop_
_entity.id
_entity.type
_entity.pdbx_description
1 polymer ?
#
loop_
_entity_poly.entity_id
_entity_poly.type
_entity_poly.pdbx_seq_one_letter_code
_entity_poly.pdbx_strand_id
1 'polypeptide(L)'
;MIELHPYFVSPATPTTTALDGSWTGVYTYDENIPLTSWWGKRFGIGPSARVTSRRSKKFTDKSTFQTYDDIVADCKASGELWEDPMFPAVDSSLFYSRRPPKAFEWKRPQEISAKPQFISAGASRFDVQQGDLGDCWLLAAVANLTLYPSILENVVLPNQNFDADQNYCGVFRYKFWRFNHWIEVCVDDRLPTFDGRLVYMHSADNHEFWSALLEKAYAKLCGSYEALKGGSTSESMEDFTGGVAEVFDLVDDPPKHLFRILRKSAERHSLISCSIDADPNVYEKKMDCGLVQGHAYSVTAVKQVHVMSPSGREGEVQLIRVRNPWGGAIEWNGAWSDTSPEWTCISVDERKKMGLVFEADGEFWMSMHDFLKNMQKVEICHLGPQAAAAVNRTFDDENEKKSWEVQTFDGVWTKGATAGGCRNFLDQPPRTFPYNPQYKVTLAEAGGFFLGLSIHMYNPMAANGHGIFCELFSKNIMKSTLKQFLSTP
;
A
#
# COMPACT_ATOMS: atom_id res chain seq x y z
N MET A 1 -9.62 -2.49 -27.67
CA MET A 1 -8.51 -3.46 -27.73
C MET A 1 -7.21 -2.66 -27.78
N ILE A 2 -6.34 -2.84 -26.83
CA ILE A 2 -5.02 -2.22 -26.79
C ILE A 2 -4.03 -3.27 -27.28
N GLU A 3 -3.34 -3.01 -28.39
CA GLU A 3 -2.25 -3.86 -28.83
C GLU A 3 -0.93 -3.21 -28.41
N LEU A 4 -0.16 -3.92 -27.60
CA LEU A 4 1.19 -3.53 -27.20
C LEU A 4 2.20 -4.47 -27.88
N HIS A 5 3.11 -3.89 -28.64
CA HIS A 5 4.18 -4.65 -29.29
C HIS A 5 5.53 -4.26 -28.65
N PRO A 6 6.28 -5.21 -28.10
CA PRO A 6 7.66 -4.94 -27.71
C PRO A 6 8.52 -4.74 -28.95
N TYR A 7 9.23 -3.63 -29.02
CA TYR A 7 10.25 -3.39 -30.01
C TYR A 7 11.61 -3.81 -29.49
N PHE A 8 12.15 -4.91 -29.98
CA PHE A 8 13.55 -5.27 -29.77
C PHE A 8 14.38 -4.73 -30.93
N VAL A 9 15.24 -3.76 -30.67
CA VAL A 9 16.38 -3.51 -31.53
C VAL A 9 17.48 -4.48 -31.09
N SER A 10 17.55 -5.63 -31.73
CA SER A 10 18.62 -6.61 -31.50
C SER A 10 19.91 -6.09 -32.10
N PRO A 11 21.04 -6.11 -31.38
CA PRO A 11 22.35 -6.06 -32.06
C PRO A 11 22.52 -7.38 -32.82
N ALA A 12 22.90 -7.26 -34.07
CA ALA A 12 23.08 -8.36 -35.02
C ALA A 12 24.01 -9.45 -34.46
N THR A 13 23.46 -10.64 -34.21
CA THR A 13 24.20 -11.92 -34.16
C THR A 13 23.28 -13.06 -34.59
N PRO A 14 23.80 -14.18 -35.05
CA PRO A 14 23.31 -14.77 -36.26
C PRO A 14 22.23 -15.83 -36.10
N THR A 15 21.31 -15.82 -37.05
CA THR A 15 20.50 -16.93 -37.58
C THR A 15 20.19 -18.14 -36.70
N THR A 16 18.95 -18.17 -36.18
CA THR A 16 18.11 -19.35 -36.31
C THR A 16 16.71 -18.93 -36.74
N THR A 17 16.33 -19.43 -37.89
CA THR A 17 15.01 -19.28 -38.51
C THR A 17 13.95 -19.92 -37.63
N ALA A 18 13.03 -19.14 -37.10
CA ALA A 18 11.74 -19.60 -36.64
C ALA A 18 10.69 -19.12 -37.66
N LEU A 19 10.15 -20.05 -38.38
CA LEU A 19 8.97 -19.93 -39.21
C LEU A 19 7.74 -19.91 -38.28
N ASP A 20 7.03 -18.90 -38.42
CA ASP A 20 5.65 -18.54 -38.15
C ASP A 20 5.42 -17.48 -37.06
N GLY A 21 4.62 -16.49 -37.45
CA GLY A 21 4.49 -15.22 -36.76
C GLY A 21 3.38 -15.20 -35.66
N SER A 22 3.40 -16.12 -34.73
CA SER A 22 2.54 -16.04 -33.54
C SER A 22 3.37 -16.09 -32.25
N TRP A 23 3.77 -14.92 -31.77
CA TRP A 23 4.34 -14.79 -30.44
C TRP A 23 3.20 -14.63 -29.40
N THR A 24 2.76 -15.74 -28.84
CA THR A 24 2.13 -15.76 -27.52
C THR A 24 3.26 -15.78 -26.51
N GLY A 25 3.70 -14.62 -26.09
CA GLY A 25 4.75 -14.49 -25.06
C GLY A 25 4.21 -14.84 -23.68
N VAL A 26 4.00 -16.12 -23.44
CA VAL A 26 3.99 -16.65 -22.10
C VAL A 26 5.45 -16.90 -21.75
N TYR A 27 6.08 -15.97 -21.03
CA TYR A 27 7.31 -16.31 -20.33
C TYR A 27 6.93 -17.32 -19.25
N THR A 28 7.19 -18.60 -19.51
CA THR A 28 7.27 -19.59 -18.46
C THR A 28 8.41 -19.15 -17.55
N TYR A 29 8.07 -18.90 -16.31
CA TYR A 29 9.00 -18.76 -15.19
C TYR A 29 10.01 -19.92 -15.28
N ASP A 30 11.29 -19.58 -15.40
CA ASP A 30 12.34 -20.58 -15.36
C ASP A 30 12.42 -21.07 -13.91
N GLU A 31 11.85 -22.24 -13.64
CA GLU A 31 11.87 -22.92 -12.34
C GLU A 31 13.30 -23.18 -11.84
N ASN A 32 14.32 -23.00 -12.69
CA ASN A 32 15.73 -23.17 -12.36
C ASN A 32 16.42 -21.89 -11.86
N ILE A 33 15.75 -20.72 -11.82
CA ILE A 33 16.27 -19.57 -11.09
C ILE A 33 15.90 -19.77 -9.62
N PRO A 34 16.83 -20.12 -8.73
CA PRO A 34 16.48 -20.37 -7.34
C PRO A 34 15.94 -19.07 -6.74
N LEU A 35 14.66 -19.04 -6.38
CA LEU A 35 14.04 -18.00 -5.53
C LEU A 35 14.89 -17.73 -4.28
N THR A 36 15.64 -18.72 -3.85
CA THR A 36 16.62 -18.68 -2.76
C THR A 36 17.72 -17.64 -2.90
N SER A 37 18.07 -17.20 -4.12
CA SER A 37 19.16 -16.23 -4.30
C SER A 37 18.75 -14.81 -3.93
N TRP A 38 17.50 -14.41 -4.19
CA TRP A 38 17.02 -13.06 -3.93
C TRP A 38 16.30 -12.93 -2.59
N TRP A 39 15.33 -13.79 -2.33
CA TRP A 39 14.57 -13.81 -1.08
C TRP A 39 15.44 -14.25 0.10
N GLY A 40 16.26 -15.25 -0.08
CA GLY A 40 17.16 -15.73 0.93
C GLY A 40 18.19 -14.70 1.39
N LYS A 41 18.75 -13.90 0.49
CA LYS A 41 19.69 -12.82 0.83
C LYS A 41 18.99 -11.61 1.46
N ARG A 42 17.80 -11.26 1.01
CA ARG A 42 17.04 -10.13 1.56
C ARG A 42 16.50 -10.43 2.97
N PHE A 43 16.15 -11.68 3.25
CA PHE A 43 15.60 -12.09 4.53
C PHE A 43 16.62 -12.83 5.44
N GLY A 44 17.90 -12.73 5.15
CA GLY A 44 18.97 -13.34 5.96
C GLY A 44 19.13 -14.84 5.78
N ILE A 45 18.53 -15.45 4.73
CA ILE A 45 18.75 -16.85 4.38
C ILE A 45 20.00 -16.96 3.48
N GLY A 46 21.14 -16.54 4.00
CA GLY A 46 22.44 -16.79 3.38
C GLY A 46 23.15 -17.95 4.08
N PRO A 47 24.10 -18.60 3.42
CA PRO A 47 24.85 -19.72 4.01
C PRO A 47 25.64 -19.37 5.29
N SER A 48 25.63 -18.13 5.75
CA SER A 48 26.37 -17.64 6.92
C SER A 48 25.51 -17.29 8.14
N ALA A 49 24.21 -17.47 8.13
CA ALA A 49 23.39 -17.32 9.33
C ALA A 49 23.51 -18.60 10.19
N ARG A 50 24.56 -18.67 11.02
CA ARG A 50 24.62 -19.65 12.10
C ARG A 50 23.67 -19.24 13.20
N VAL A 51 22.45 -19.75 13.14
CA VAL A 51 21.56 -19.73 14.29
C VAL A 51 22.08 -20.77 15.29
N THR A 52 22.71 -20.32 16.36
CA THR A 52 23.03 -21.17 17.50
C THR A 52 21.81 -21.29 18.39
N SER A 53 20.84 -22.08 18.00
CA SER A 53 19.78 -22.57 18.90
C SER A 53 20.17 -23.95 19.40
N ARG A 54 20.25 -24.08 20.72
CA ARG A 54 20.46 -25.36 21.41
C ARG A 54 19.17 -26.19 21.39
N ARG A 55 18.82 -26.72 20.26
CA ARG A 55 17.99 -27.90 19.98
C ARG A 55 17.56 -27.86 18.52
N SER A 56 18.51 -28.04 17.59
CA SER A 56 18.14 -28.33 16.23
C SER A 56 17.80 -29.81 16.11
N LYS A 57 16.51 -30.13 16.04
CA LYS A 57 16.11 -31.30 15.27
C LYS A 57 16.47 -31.01 13.80
N LYS A 58 17.08 -31.98 13.14
CA LYS A 58 17.59 -31.99 11.78
C LYS A 58 16.63 -31.24 10.83
N PHE A 59 16.97 -30.01 10.45
CA PHE A 59 16.48 -29.43 9.22
C PHE A 59 17.13 -30.19 8.07
N THR A 60 16.37 -31.05 7.45
CA THR A 60 16.72 -31.61 6.15
C THR A 60 16.64 -30.48 5.15
N ASP A 61 17.67 -30.34 4.35
CA ASP A 61 17.93 -29.33 3.33
C ASP A 61 16.83 -29.32 2.24
N LYS A 62 15.67 -28.76 2.58
CA LYS A 62 14.64 -28.33 1.67
C LYS A 62 14.36 -26.88 2.01
N SER A 63 15.04 -25.97 1.32
CA SER A 63 14.77 -24.53 1.29
C SER A 63 13.46 -24.25 0.55
N THR A 64 12.38 -24.90 0.97
CA THR A 64 11.04 -24.64 0.50
C THR A 64 10.41 -23.64 1.46
N PHE A 65 9.95 -22.51 0.93
CA PHE A 65 9.02 -21.66 1.65
C PHE A 65 7.86 -22.52 2.12
N GLN A 66 7.69 -22.63 3.44
CA GLN A 66 6.54 -23.33 3.99
C GLN A 66 5.29 -22.55 3.62
N THR A 67 4.33 -23.22 3.03
CA THR A 67 3.00 -22.66 2.85
C THR A 67 2.28 -22.54 4.20
N TYR A 68 1.24 -21.75 4.28
CA TYR A 68 0.40 -21.69 5.49
C TYR A 68 -0.09 -23.08 5.91
N ASP A 69 -0.50 -23.90 4.97
CA ASP A 69 -1.00 -25.26 5.24
C ASP A 69 0.10 -26.18 5.77
N ASP A 70 1.34 -26.05 5.26
CA ASP A 70 2.49 -26.80 5.79
C ASP A 70 2.78 -26.41 7.24
N ILE A 71 2.77 -25.10 7.54
CA ILE A 71 2.98 -24.59 8.89
C ILE A 71 1.90 -25.12 9.86
N VAL A 72 0.65 -25.05 9.45
CA VAL A 72 -0.48 -25.56 10.26
C VAL A 72 -0.35 -27.07 10.50
N ALA A 73 0.05 -27.85 9.48
CA ALA A 73 0.26 -29.28 9.60
C ALA A 73 1.40 -29.61 10.58
N ASP A 74 2.52 -28.88 10.49
CA ASP A 74 3.67 -29.07 11.37
C ASP A 74 3.33 -28.72 12.84
N CYS A 75 2.60 -27.64 13.06
CA CYS A 75 2.15 -27.24 14.39
C CYS A 75 1.20 -28.26 15.02
N LYS A 76 0.26 -28.79 14.23
CA LYS A 76 -0.63 -29.86 14.70
C LYS A 76 0.13 -31.15 15.06
N ALA A 77 1.16 -31.46 14.29
CA ALA A 77 1.98 -32.66 14.55
C ALA A 77 2.89 -32.50 15.77
N SER A 78 3.40 -31.30 16.02
CA SER A 78 4.27 -30.99 17.16
C SER A 78 3.54 -30.63 18.45
N GLY A 79 2.34 -30.06 18.34
CA GLY A 79 1.60 -29.44 19.45
C GLY A 79 2.22 -28.13 19.91
N GLU A 80 3.14 -27.54 19.13
CA GLU A 80 3.82 -26.29 19.47
C GLU A 80 3.28 -25.14 18.59
N LEU A 81 3.20 -23.93 19.15
CA LEU A 81 2.86 -22.73 18.39
C LEU A 81 4.02 -22.34 17.47
N TRP A 82 3.69 -21.93 16.26
CA TRP A 82 4.68 -21.52 15.29
C TRP A 82 5.49 -20.31 15.73
N GLU A 83 6.75 -20.33 15.39
CA GLU A 83 7.67 -19.21 15.49
C GLU A 83 8.28 -18.93 14.12
N ASP A 84 8.13 -17.71 13.64
CA ASP A 84 8.59 -17.33 12.31
C ASP A 84 10.12 -17.29 12.23
N PRO A 85 10.77 -18.21 11.52
CA PRO A 85 12.22 -18.23 11.39
C PRO A 85 12.75 -17.11 10.50
N MET A 86 11.87 -16.52 9.65
CA MET A 86 12.21 -15.49 8.67
C MET A 86 12.05 -14.08 9.22
N PHE A 87 11.19 -13.93 10.25
CA PHE A 87 10.97 -12.66 10.96
C PHE A 87 10.87 -12.95 12.47
N PRO A 88 11.99 -13.37 13.08
CA PRO A 88 12.00 -13.83 14.46
C PRO A 88 11.71 -12.68 15.44
N ALA A 89 11.22 -13.02 16.62
CA ALA A 89 10.94 -12.07 17.70
C ALA A 89 12.23 -11.59 18.38
N VAL A 90 13.01 -10.77 17.67
CA VAL A 90 14.32 -10.23 18.12
C VAL A 90 14.50 -8.78 17.64
N ASP A 91 15.46 -8.09 18.23
CA ASP A 91 15.73 -6.67 17.94
C ASP A 91 16.00 -6.37 16.46
N SER A 92 16.63 -7.29 15.72
CA SER A 92 16.90 -7.08 14.29
C SER A 92 15.66 -7.06 13.41
N SER A 93 14.54 -7.59 13.88
CA SER A 93 13.23 -7.45 13.21
C SER A 93 12.60 -6.07 13.48
N LEU A 94 13.02 -5.39 14.53
CA LEU A 94 12.58 -4.04 14.85
C LEU A 94 13.48 -2.98 14.21
N PHE A 95 14.80 -3.08 14.41
CA PHE A 95 15.78 -2.08 14.00
C PHE A 95 16.96 -2.72 13.26
N TYR A 96 17.31 -2.14 12.12
CA TYR A 96 18.48 -2.57 11.34
C TYR A 96 19.62 -1.55 11.37
N SER A 97 19.32 -0.24 11.57
CA SER A 97 20.31 0.83 11.50
C SER A 97 20.84 1.26 12.87
N ARG A 98 20.13 0.95 13.94
CA ARG A 98 20.44 1.39 15.31
C ARG A 98 20.03 0.33 16.33
N ARG A 99 20.53 0.48 17.55
CA ARG A 99 20.04 -0.31 18.68
C ARG A 99 18.65 0.15 19.10
N PRO A 100 17.81 -0.75 19.63
CA PRO A 100 16.52 -0.37 20.21
C PRO A 100 16.69 0.74 21.25
N PRO A 101 15.83 1.78 21.25
CA PRO A 101 15.92 2.88 22.22
C PRO A 101 15.49 2.46 23.63
N LYS A 102 14.78 1.35 23.75
CA LYS A 102 14.26 0.76 24.99
C LYS A 102 14.22 -0.76 24.86
N ALA A 103 14.10 -1.49 25.96
CA ALA A 103 13.91 -2.94 25.91
C ALA A 103 12.46 -3.25 25.51
N PHE A 104 12.29 -3.90 24.37
CA PHE A 104 10.99 -4.39 23.91
C PHE A 104 10.80 -5.84 24.33
N GLU A 105 9.56 -6.21 24.67
CA GLU A 105 9.15 -7.57 24.94
C GLU A 105 8.25 -8.03 23.78
N TRP A 106 8.50 -9.25 23.30
CA TRP A 106 7.64 -9.87 22.30
C TRP A 106 6.62 -10.76 22.99
N LYS A 107 5.34 -10.43 22.82
CA LYS A 107 4.21 -11.13 23.45
C LYS A 107 3.20 -11.59 22.42
N ARG A 108 2.60 -12.75 22.71
CA ARG A 108 1.43 -13.21 21.95
C ARG A 108 0.17 -12.49 22.43
N PRO A 109 -0.87 -12.35 21.62
CA PRO A 109 -2.11 -11.70 21.99
C PRO A 109 -2.75 -12.21 23.30
N GLN A 110 -2.63 -13.51 23.57
CA GLN A 110 -3.12 -14.10 24.83
C GLN A 110 -2.35 -13.63 26.08
N GLU A 111 -1.13 -13.14 25.92
CA GLU A 111 -0.32 -12.55 27.01
C GLU A 111 -0.61 -11.06 27.19
N ILE A 112 -1.25 -10.42 26.19
CA ILE A 112 -1.61 -9.00 26.18
C ILE A 112 -3.07 -8.81 26.62
N SER A 113 -3.97 -9.67 26.13
CA SER A 113 -5.40 -9.60 26.32
C SER A 113 -5.96 -10.93 26.83
N ALA A 114 -6.90 -10.87 27.78
CA ALA A 114 -7.57 -12.07 28.30
C ALA A 114 -8.49 -12.76 27.28
N LYS A 115 -8.97 -12.03 26.27
CA LYS A 115 -9.84 -12.54 25.21
C LYS A 115 -9.45 -11.93 23.86
N PRO A 116 -8.30 -12.31 23.31
CA PRO A 116 -7.83 -11.74 22.05
C PRO A 116 -8.76 -12.17 20.92
N GLN A 117 -9.05 -11.22 20.03
CA GLN A 117 -9.83 -11.43 18.81
C GLN A 117 -8.98 -11.01 17.61
N PHE A 118 -9.11 -11.75 16.52
CA PHE A 118 -8.44 -11.34 15.29
C PHE A 118 -9.14 -10.10 14.72
N ILE A 119 -10.45 -10.19 14.46
CA ILE A 119 -11.32 -9.06 14.09
C ILE A 119 -12.51 -9.09 15.05
N SER A 120 -12.83 -7.93 15.65
CA SER A 120 -13.94 -7.73 16.58
C SER A 120 -15.05 -6.95 15.88
N ALA A 121 -16.25 -7.52 15.78
CA ALA A 121 -17.43 -6.88 15.19
C ALA A 121 -17.27 -6.35 13.74
N GLY A 122 -16.28 -6.85 12.99
CA GLY A 122 -15.93 -6.41 11.65
C GLY A 122 -14.80 -5.38 11.64
N ALA A 123 -13.95 -5.44 10.62
CA ALA A 123 -12.82 -4.53 10.50
C ALA A 123 -13.28 -3.12 10.12
N SER A 124 -12.73 -2.14 10.79
CA SER A 124 -13.04 -0.73 10.61
C SER A 124 -11.77 0.13 10.56
N ARG A 125 -11.90 1.36 10.06
CA ARG A 125 -10.78 2.32 10.05
C ARG A 125 -10.33 2.73 11.45
N PHE A 126 -11.16 2.53 12.46
CA PHE A 126 -10.86 2.86 13.86
C PHE A 126 -9.98 1.81 14.52
N ASP A 127 -9.83 0.63 13.91
CA ASP A 127 -8.90 -0.42 14.34
C ASP A 127 -7.46 -0.16 13.89
N VAL A 128 -7.23 1.01 13.28
CA VAL A 128 -5.94 1.40 12.72
C VAL A 128 -5.50 2.69 13.41
N GLN A 129 -4.71 2.54 14.48
CA GLN A 129 -4.12 3.63 15.24
C GLN A 129 -2.59 3.50 15.23
N GLN A 130 -1.91 4.61 14.97
CA GLN A 130 -0.46 4.66 14.90
C GLN A 130 0.16 4.65 16.29
N GLY A 131 1.21 3.81 16.44
CA GLY A 131 2.05 3.80 17.62
C GLY A 131 3.37 4.57 17.42
N ASP A 132 4.44 4.07 18.04
CA ASP A 132 5.78 4.70 18.07
C ASP A 132 6.58 4.49 16.74
N LEU A 133 5.92 4.54 15.57
CA LEU A 133 6.55 4.37 14.27
C LEU A 133 6.08 5.46 13.30
N GLY A 134 6.94 5.92 12.41
CA GLY A 134 6.61 6.93 11.42
C GLY A 134 6.07 6.31 10.13
N ASP A 135 5.03 5.52 10.23
CA ASP A 135 4.40 4.76 9.15
C ASP A 135 2.96 5.20 8.83
N CYS A 136 2.65 6.47 9.11
CA CYS A 136 1.35 7.08 8.81
C CYS A 136 0.87 6.83 7.37
N TRP A 137 1.79 6.79 6.41
CA TRP A 137 1.55 6.45 5.01
C TRP A 137 0.93 5.06 4.83
N LEU A 138 1.42 4.06 5.57
CA LEU A 138 0.89 2.69 5.57
C LEU A 138 -0.49 2.66 6.23
N LEU A 139 -0.61 3.27 7.41
CA LEU A 139 -1.87 3.29 8.16
C LEU A 139 -2.99 4.01 7.40
N ALA A 140 -2.66 5.09 6.68
CA ALA A 140 -3.63 5.78 5.83
C ALA A 140 -4.17 4.86 4.73
N ALA A 141 -3.32 4.02 4.13
CA ALA A 141 -3.75 3.03 3.15
C ALA A 141 -4.60 1.91 3.78
N VAL A 142 -4.19 1.39 4.94
CA VAL A 142 -4.96 0.35 5.66
C VAL A 142 -6.33 0.86 6.07
N ALA A 143 -6.42 2.10 6.57
CA ALA A 143 -7.71 2.72 6.90
C ALA A 143 -8.62 2.86 5.67
N ASN A 144 -8.06 3.18 4.50
CA ASN A 144 -8.81 3.21 3.25
C ASN A 144 -9.32 1.82 2.83
N LEU A 145 -8.56 0.74 3.06
CA LEU A 145 -9.01 -0.62 2.75
C LEU A 145 -10.27 -1.00 3.51
N THR A 146 -10.40 -0.56 4.76
CA THR A 146 -11.58 -0.90 5.58
C THR A 146 -12.89 -0.30 5.05
N LEU A 147 -12.81 0.70 4.15
CA LEU A 147 -13.99 1.23 3.48
C LEU A 147 -14.61 0.23 2.48
N TYR A 148 -13.82 -0.77 2.06
CA TYR A 148 -14.19 -1.73 1.04
C TYR A 148 -13.89 -3.16 1.52
N PRO A 149 -14.81 -3.80 2.26
CA PRO A 149 -14.59 -5.13 2.85
C PRO A 149 -14.12 -6.18 1.85
N SER A 150 -14.64 -6.16 0.63
CA SER A 150 -14.24 -7.10 -0.42
C SER A 150 -12.77 -6.94 -0.89
N ILE A 151 -12.19 -5.76 -0.74
CA ILE A 151 -10.75 -5.54 -1.02
C ILE A 151 -9.93 -5.94 0.21
N LEU A 152 -10.40 -5.58 1.39
CA LEU A 152 -9.74 -5.94 2.64
C LEU A 152 -9.56 -7.46 2.77
N GLU A 153 -10.58 -8.24 2.42
CA GLU A 153 -10.55 -9.71 2.46
C GLU A 153 -9.53 -10.34 1.50
N ASN A 154 -9.10 -9.62 0.47
CA ASN A 154 -7.98 -10.07 -0.38
C ASN A 154 -6.63 -9.93 0.32
N VAL A 155 -6.51 -8.98 1.24
CA VAL A 155 -5.28 -8.69 2.00
C VAL A 155 -5.29 -9.43 3.33
N VAL A 156 -6.36 -9.27 4.09
CA VAL A 156 -6.59 -9.92 5.39
C VAL A 156 -7.42 -11.16 5.16
N LEU A 157 -6.75 -12.31 5.02
CA LEU A 157 -7.42 -13.53 4.64
C LEU A 157 -8.39 -14.00 5.72
N PRO A 158 -9.56 -14.54 5.35
CA PRO A 158 -10.58 -14.97 6.30
C PRO A 158 -10.18 -16.22 7.09
N ASN A 159 -11.00 -16.58 8.08
CA ASN A 159 -10.87 -17.80 8.90
C ASN A 159 -9.58 -17.83 9.75
N GLN A 160 -9.17 -16.69 10.26
CA GLN A 160 -8.07 -16.54 11.21
C GLN A 160 -8.63 -16.14 12.58
N ASN A 161 -8.16 -16.77 13.64
CA ASN A 161 -8.63 -16.55 15.01
C ASN A 161 -7.59 -17.01 16.03
N PHE A 162 -7.88 -16.82 17.31
CA PHE A 162 -7.03 -17.24 18.42
C PHE A 162 -7.59 -18.46 19.17
N ASP A 163 -8.60 -19.14 18.65
CA ASP A 163 -9.24 -20.28 19.29
C ASP A 163 -8.46 -21.57 19.01
N ALA A 164 -8.01 -22.23 20.06
CA ALA A 164 -7.32 -23.53 19.95
C ALA A 164 -8.19 -24.59 19.27
N ASP A 165 -9.52 -24.55 19.51
CA ASP A 165 -10.48 -25.49 18.91
C ASP A 165 -10.69 -25.25 17.40
N GLN A 166 -10.29 -24.07 16.89
CA GLN A 166 -10.41 -23.67 15.50
C GLN A 166 -9.07 -23.64 14.75
N ASN A 167 -8.14 -24.51 15.13
CA ASN A 167 -6.82 -24.66 14.52
C ASN A 167 -5.85 -23.50 14.73
N TYR A 168 -5.98 -22.73 15.79
CA TYR A 168 -4.98 -21.74 16.15
C TYR A 168 -3.64 -22.43 16.42
N CYS A 169 -2.61 -21.96 15.74
CA CYS A 169 -1.24 -22.44 15.88
C CYS A 169 -0.19 -21.32 15.86
N GLY A 170 -0.62 -20.10 16.17
CA GLY A 170 0.27 -18.95 16.28
C GLY A 170 0.72 -18.37 14.94
N VAL A 171 0.15 -18.80 13.82
CA VAL A 171 0.45 -18.26 12.48
C VAL A 171 -0.73 -17.49 11.93
N PHE A 172 -0.43 -16.32 11.34
CA PHE A 172 -1.37 -15.47 10.63
C PHE A 172 -0.83 -15.16 9.25
N ARG A 173 -1.74 -14.95 8.28
CA ARG A 173 -1.37 -14.77 6.88
C ARG A 173 -2.09 -13.57 6.25
N TYR A 174 -1.33 -12.89 5.39
CA TYR A 174 -1.78 -11.73 4.63
C TYR A 174 -1.33 -11.85 3.19
N LYS A 175 -1.98 -11.14 2.26
CA LYS A 175 -1.53 -11.05 0.88
C LYS A 175 -1.23 -9.63 0.48
N PHE A 176 -0.15 -9.48 -0.27
CA PHE A 176 0.27 -8.20 -0.85
C PHE A 176 0.52 -8.37 -2.34
N TRP A 177 0.18 -7.34 -3.10
CA TRP A 177 0.47 -7.31 -4.52
C TRP A 177 1.90 -6.86 -4.73
N ARG A 178 2.73 -7.73 -5.25
CA ARG A 178 4.13 -7.41 -5.58
C ARG A 178 4.52 -8.11 -6.89
N PHE A 179 5.32 -7.46 -7.71
CA PHE A 179 5.82 -8.05 -8.96
C PHE A 179 4.69 -8.60 -9.85
N ASN A 180 3.59 -7.86 -9.94
CA ASN A 180 2.43 -8.22 -10.76
C ASN A 180 1.69 -9.52 -10.33
N HIS A 181 1.84 -9.94 -9.08
CA HIS A 181 1.10 -11.07 -8.51
C HIS A 181 0.90 -10.92 -7.00
N TRP A 182 -0.06 -11.68 -6.46
CA TRP A 182 -0.31 -11.73 -5.03
C TRP A 182 0.69 -12.63 -4.33
N ILE A 183 1.35 -12.10 -3.33
CA ILE A 183 2.31 -12.82 -2.47
C ILE A 183 1.66 -13.02 -1.11
N GLU A 184 1.60 -14.28 -0.66
CA GLU A 184 1.17 -14.60 0.69
C GLU A 184 2.34 -14.47 1.66
N VAL A 185 2.11 -13.78 2.77
CA VAL A 185 3.09 -13.57 3.84
C VAL A 185 2.52 -14.11 5.14
N CYS A 186 3.16 -15.14 5.67
CA CYS A 186 2.86 -15.69 7.00
C CYS A 186 3.73 -15.00 8.05
N VAL A 187 3.16 -14.69 9.22
CA VAL A 187 3.87 -14.18 10.40
C VAL A 187 3.42 -14.94 11.64
N ASP A 188 4.32 -15.09 12.61
CA ASP A 188 3.87 -15.51 13.93
C ASP A 188 3.19 -14.36 14.66
N ASP A 189 2.42 -14.67 15.69
CA ASP A 189 1.60 -13.69 16.40
C ASP A 189 2.32 -12.99 17.57
N ARG A 190 3.64 -13.17 17.73
CA ARG A 190 4.40 -12.40 18.70
C ARG A 190 4.54 -10.96 18.23
N LEU A 191 4.05 -10.03 19.00
CA LEU A 191 4.04 -8.58 18.73
C LEU A 191 4.96 -7.84 19.69
N PRO A 192 5.66 -6.79 19.26
CA PRO A 192 6.50 -5.99 20.14
C PRO A 192 5.67 -5.15 21.09
N THR A 193 5.99 -5.26 22.38
CA THR A 193 5.33 -4.55 23.47
C THR A 193 6.33 -3.79 24.33
N PHE A 194 5.85 -2.76 25.00
CA PHE A 194 6.54 -2.04 26.04
C PHE A 194 5.56 -1.73 27.18
N ASP A 195 5.93 -2.04 28.41
CA ASP A 195 5.04 -1.94 29.60
C ASP A 195 3.68 -2.64 29.37
N GLY A 196 3.70 -3.80 28.71
CA GLY A 196 2.53 -4.63 28.46
C GLY A 196 1.58 -4.11 27.39
N ARG A 197 1.93 -3.05 26.64
CA ARG A 197 1.13 -2.46 25.54
C ARG A 197 1.83 -2.63 24.21
N LEU A 198 1.06 -2.76 23.13
CA LEU A 198 1.59 -2.72 21.78
C LEU A 198 2.33 -1.40 21.53
N VAL A 199 3.47 -1.48 20.87
CA VAL A 199 4.33 -0.31 20.61
C VAL A 199 3.95 0.36 19.30
N TYR A 200 3.54 -0.42 18.32
CA TYR A 200 3.27 0.03 16.95
C TYR A 200 1.77 0.06 16.65
N MET A 201 1.37 -0.19 15.43
CA MET A 201 -0.05 -0.13 15.06
C MET A 201 -0.92 -1.02 15.97
N HIS A 202 -2.06 -0.49 16.37
CA HIS A 202 -3.02 -1.17 17.25
C HIS A 202 -4.45 -0.72 16.95
N SER A 203 -5.42 -1.49 17.42
CA SER A 203 -6.83 -1.11 17.39
C SER A 203 -7.20 -0.22 18.58
N ALA A 204 -8.28 0.55 18.43
CA ALA A 204 -8.95 1.20 19.56
C ALA A 204 -9.52 0.16 20.55
N ASP A 205 -9.90 -1.02 20.07
CA ASP A 205 -10.25 -2.18 20.91
C ASP A 205 -8.97 -2.95 21.30
N ASN A 206 -8.61 -2.89 22.58
CA ASN A 206 -7.43 -3.57 23.12
C ASN A 206 -7.49 -5.11 23.04
N HIS A 207 -8.60 -5.68 22.59
CA HIS A 207 -8.76 -7.12 22.37
C HIS A 207 -8.56 -7.53 20.91
N GLU A 208 -8.43 -6.58 19.99
CA GLU A 208 -8.36 -6.81 18.55
C GLU A 208 -6.93 -6.65 18.00
N PHE A 209 -6.50 -7.58 17.13
CA PHE A 209 -5.09 -7.68 16.74
C PHE A 209 -4.82 -7.78 15.23
N TRP A 210 -5.84 -7.78 14.36
CA TRP A 210 -5.64 -7.95 12.91
C TRP A 210 -4.74 -6.86 12.30
N SER A 211 -4.91 -5.61 12.74
CA SER A 211 -4.16 -4.48 12.23
C SER A 211 -2.68 -4.54 12.66
N ALA A 212 -2.40 -4.83 13.93
CA ALA A 212 -1.04 -5.02 14.43
C ALA A 212 -0.30 -6.16 13.73
N LEU A 213 -0.99 -7.26 13.44
CA LEU A 213 -0.44 -8.40 12.71
C LEU A 213 -0.26 -8.09 11.22
N LEU A 214 -1.13 -7.27 10.61
CA LEU A 214 -0.95 -6.78 9.24
C LEU A 214 0.31 -5.92 9.12
N GLU A 215 0.53 -4.98 10.05
CA GLU A 215 1.75 -4.17 10.09
C GLU A 215 2.99 -5.06 10.23
N LYS A 216 2.95 -6.07 11.10
CA LYS A 216 4.03 -7.06 11.22
C LYS A 216 4.31 -7.78 9.90
N ALA A 217 3.27 -8.21 9.20
CA ALA A 217 3.42 -8.88 7.91
C ALA A 217 4.03 -7.94 6.85
N TYR A 218 3.63 -6.67 6.87
CA TYR A 218 4.21 -5.67 5.98
C TYR A 218 5.65 -5.30 6.38
N ALA A 219 5.95 -5.24 7.69
CA ALA A 219 7.32 -5.09 8.19
C ALA A 219 8.22 -6.25 7.76
N LYS A 220 7.71 -7.49 7.80
CA LYS A 220 8.41 -8.66 7.26
C LYS A 220 8.67 -8.51 5.76
N LEU A 221 7.68 -8.06 4.98
CA LEU A 221 7.81 -7.81 3.55
C LEU A 221 8.92 -6.78 3.25
N CYS A 222 9.06 -5.74 4.08
CA CYS A 222 10.06 -4.69 3.97
C CYS A 222 11.39 -5.01 4.67
N GLY A 223 11.44 -6.05 5.52
CA GLY A 223 12.62 -6.55 6.21
C GLY A 223 12.72 -6.19 7.70
N SER A 224 12.09 -5.13 8.15
CA SER A 224 12.00 -4.74 9.58
C SER A 224 10.91 -3.69 9.80
N TYR A 225 10.51 -3.46 11.06
CA TYR A 225 9.65 -2.34 11.40
C TYR A 225 10.29 -0.98 11.09
N GLU A 226 11.58 -0.81 11.35
CA GLU A 226 12.31 0.42 11.02
C GLU A 226 12.27 0.77 9.52
N ALA A 227 12.15 -0.23 8.65
CA ALA A 227 12.04 -0.02 7.21
C ALA A 227 10.71 0.63 6.79
N LEU A 228 9.70 0.64 7.67
CA LEU A 228 8.42 1.31 7.43
C LEU A 228 8.47 2.81 7.78
N LYS A 229 9.55 3.28 8.41
CA LYS A 229 9.68 4.68 8.78
C LYS A 229 9.82 5.57 7.55
N GLY A 230 8.75 6.27 7.20
CA GLY A 230 8.63 7.07 5.99
C GLY A 230 8.46 6.21 4.75
N GLY A 231 7.52 6.60 3.91
CA GLY A 231 7.17 5.91 2.66
C GLY A 231 6.11 6.69 1.90
N SER A 232 5.55 6.09 0.88
CA SER A 232 4.50 6.67 0.04
C SER A 232 3.18 5.92 0.26
N THR A 233 2.10 6.65 0.48
CA THR A 233 0.77 6.04 0.59
C THR A 233 0.35 5.39 -0.71
N SER A 234 0.76 5.96 -1.86
CA SER A 234 0.52 5.36 -3.17
C SER A 234 1.11 3.95 -3.27
N GLU A 235 2.35 3.75 -2.80
CA GLU A 235 3.01 2.43 -2.80
C GLU A 235 2.20 1.40 -1.99
N SER A 236 1.81 1.74 -0.77
CA SER A 236 1.03 0.80 0.05
C SER A 236 -0.37 0.53 -0.52
N MET A 237 -1.03 1.55 -1.09
CA MET A 237 -2.32 1.33 -1.76
C MET A 237 -2.20 0.40 -2.98
N GLU A 238 -1.13 0.52 -3.76
CA GLU A 238 -0.84 -0.40 -4.87
C GLU A 238 -0.56 -1.81 -4.37
N ASP A 239 0.23 -1.95 -3.30
CA ASP A 239 0.53 -3.24 -2.68
C ASP A 239 -0.70 -3.96 -2.12
N PHE A 240 -1.70 -3.22 -1.71
CA PHE A 240 -2.95 -3.77 -1.18
C PHE A 240 -4.00 -4.07 -2.26
N THR A 241 -3.88 -3.53 -3.47
CA THR A 241 -4.96 -3.59 -4.46
C THR A 241 -4.53 -4.11 -5.83
N GLY A 242 -3.25 -4.05 -6.15
CA GLY A 242 -2.77 -4.23 -7.53
C GLY A 242 -3.26 -3.12 -8.47
N GLY A 243 -3.65 -1.98 -7.89
CA GLY A 243 -4.11 -0.81 -8.62
C GLY A 243 -2.97 0.02 -9.19
N VAL A 244 -3.31 1.18 -9.73
CA VAL A 244 -2.37 2.17 -10.26
C VAL A 244 -2.59 3.50 -9.55
N ALA A 245 -1.54 4.03 -8.95
CA ALA A 245 -1.60 5.28 -8.22
C ALA A 245 -1.36 6.49 -9.12
N GLU A 246 -2.04 7.59 -8.80
CA GLU A 246 -1.91 8.89 -9.41
C GLU A 246 -1.64 9.91 -8.30
N VAL A 247 -0.58 10.70 -8.45
CA VAL A 247 -0.15 11.67 -7.44
C VAL A 247 -0.34 13.08 -7.98
N PHE A 248 -0.99 13.93 -7.21
CA PHE A 248 -1.19 15.35 -7.51
C PHE A 248 -0.43 16.20 -6.50
N ASP A 249 0.44 17.07 -7.01
CA ASP A 249 1.03 18.15 -6.25
C ASP A 249 0.03 19.31 -6.18
N LEU A 250 -0.30 19.75 -4.97
CA LEU A 250 -1.28 20.83 -4.76
C LEU A 250 -0.62 22.19 -4.58
N VAL A 251 0.70 22.25 -4.42
CA VAL A 251 1.43 23.50 -4.23
C VAL A 251 1.83 24.10 -5.59
N ASP A 252 2.52 23.31 -6.41
CA ASP A 252 3.11 23.81 -7.65
C ASP A 252 2.13 23.77 -8.84
N ASP A 253 1.30 22.71 -8.94
CA ASP A 253 0.38 22.51 -10.08
C ASP A 253 -0.96 21.88 -9.65
N PRO A 254 -1.78 22.59 -8.83
CA PRO A 254 -3.05 22.03 -8.39
C PRO A 254 -4.02 21.86 -9.57
N PRO A 255 -4.64 20.68 -9.74
CA PRO A 255 -5.58 20.44 -10.82
C PRO A 255 -6.80 21.38 -10.74
N LYS A 256 -7.15 22.06 -11.84
CA LYS A 256 -8.27 23.01 -11.90
C LYS A 256 -9.61 22.45 -11.45
N HIS A 257 -9.80 21.14 -11.47
CA HIS A 257 -11.05 20.45 -11.15
C HIS A 257 -10.83 19.33 -10.13
N LEU A 258 -9.93 19.53 -9.17
CA LEU A 258 -9.54 18.50 -8.20
C LEU A 258 -10.76 17.90 -7.47
N PHE A 259 -11.70 18.73 -7.00
CA PHE A 259 -12.90 18.20 -6.33
C PHE A 259 -13.69 17.22 -7.21
N ARG A 260 -13.84 17.52 -8.50
CA ARG A 260 -14.53 16.64 -9.45
C ARG A 260 -13.74 15.34 -9.66
N ILE A 261 -12.40 15.41 -9.67
CA ILE A 261 -11.53 14.25 -9.76
C ILE A 261 -11.73 13.37 -8.52
N LEU A 262 -11.59 13.95 -7.33
CA LEU A 262 -11.75 13.24 -6.05
C LEU A 262 -13.12 12.58 -5.93
N ARG A 263 -14.20 13.33 -6.25
CA ARG A 263 -15.56 12.81 -6.19
C ARG A 263 -15.75 11.61 -7.12
N LYS A 264 -15.30 11.73 -8.39
CA LYS A 264 -15.40 10.62 -9.35
C LYS A 264 -14.54 9.41 -8.95
N SER A 265 -13.38 9.66 -8.36
CA SER A 265 -12.52 8.58 -7.87
C SER A 265 -13.16 7.86 -6.68
N ALA A 266 -13.78 8.61 -5.75
CA ALA A 266 -14.52 8.03 -4.65
C ALA A 266 -15.76 7.24 -5.12
N GLU A 267 -16.51 7.76 -6.10
CA GLU A 267 -17.64 7.07 -6.76
C GLU A 267 -17.21 5.76 -7.46
N ARG A 268 -15.94 5.66 -7.85
CA ARG A 268 -15.33 4.46 -8.46
C ARG A 268 -14.58 3.59 -7.46
N HIS A 269 -14.77 3.86 -6.18
CA HIS A 269 -14.15 3.12 -5.08
C HIS A 269 -12.60 3.15 -5.09
N SER A 270 -11.98 4.17 -5.71
CA SER A 270 -10.54 4.38 -5.61
C SER A 270 -10.15 4.70 -4.18
N LEU A 271 -9.00 4.22 -3.75
CA LEU A 271 -8.42 4.62 -2.46
C LEU A 271 -7.79 6.01 -2.60
N ILE A 272 -8.07 6.89 -1.64
CA ILE A 272 -7.62 8.29 -1.71
C ILE A 272 -6.92 8.65 -0.41
N SER A 273 -5.75 9.25 -0.50
CA SER A 273 -5.01 9.81 0.62
C SER A 273 -4.55 11.23 0.32
N CYS A 274 -4.17 11.95 1.35
CA CYS A 274 -3.54 13.25 1.24
C CYS A 274 -2.43 13.40 2.29
N SER A 275 -1.52 14.32 2.05
CA SER A 275 -0.40 14.55 2.97
C SER A 275 0.03 16.01 3.01
N ILE A 276 0.70 16.35 4.09
CA ILE A 276 1.39 17.61 4.29
C ILE A 276 2.87 17.29 4.45
N ASP A 277 3.74 17.94 3.67
CA ASP A 277 5.18 17.71 3.70
C ASP A 277 5.77 18.07 5.07
N ALA A 278 6.89 17.42 5.42
CA ALA A 278 7.53 17.61 6.69
C ALA A 278 8.17 19.01 6.82
N ASP A 279 8.13 19.57 8.01
CA ASP A 279 8.99 20.70 8.36
C ASP A 279 10.47 20.22 8.33
N PRO A 280 11.38 20.98 7.73
CA PRO A 280 12.79 20.56 7.60
C PRO A 280 13.50 20.25 8.94
N ASN A 281 12.97 20.78 10.05
CA ASN A 281 13.59 20.67 11.37
C ASN A 281 12.83 19.79 12.36
N VAL A 282 11.55 19.50 12.08
CA VAL A 282 10.65 18.77 12.99
C VAL A 282 9.90 17.70 12.22
N TYR A 283 10.09 16.45 12.56
CA TYR A 283 9.51 15.30 11.84
C TYR A 283 8.00 15.32 12.02
N GLU A 284 7.21 15.46 12.65
CA GLU A 284 5.74 15.55 12.75
C GLU A 284 5.37 16.78 13.59
N LYS A 285 5.26 17.91 12.92
CA LYS A 285 4.98 19.16 13.57
C LYS A 285 3.49 19.46 13.62
N LYS A 286 2.94 19.56 14.81
CA LYS A 286 1.55 19.98 15.01
C LYS A 286 1.38 21.45 14.62
N MET A 287 0.33 21.72 13.85
CA MET A 287 -0.07 23.05 13.42
C MET A 287 -1.19 23.59 14.33
N ASP A 288 -1.33 24.92 14.42
CA ASP A 288 -2.38 25.57 15.24
C ASP A 288 -3.81 25.23 14.76
N CYS A 289 -3.96 24.87 13.48
CA CYS A 289 -5.23 24.41 12.91
C CYS A 289 -5.59 22.96 13.22
N GLY A 290 -4.76 22.23 14.01
CA GLY A 290 -4.98 20.85 14.39
C GLY A 290 -4.44 19.82 13.41
N LEU A 291 -3.88 20.25 12.28
CA LEU A 291 -3.21 19.36 11.32
C LEU A 291 -1.75 19.11 11.73
N VAL A 292 -1.11 18.15 11.06
CA VAL A 292 0.29 17.75 11.33
C VAL A 292 1.09 17.78 10.04
N GLN A 293 2.24 18.45 10.03
CA GLN A 293 3.20 18.42 8.94
C GLN A 293 4.03 17.13 9.00
N GLY A 294 4.47 16.63 7.85
CA GLY A 294 5.18 15.35 7.77
C GLY A 294 4.27 14.15 7.95
N HIS A 295 2.97 14.29 7.64
CA HIS A 295 1.97 13.32 8.00
C HIS A 295 1.02 13.01 6.84
N ALA A 296 0.61 11.75 6.74
CA ALA A 296 -0.34 11.26 5.76
C ALA A 296 -1.70 10.98 6.40
N TYR A 297 -2.75 11.23 5.63
CA TYR A 297 -4.16 11.11 6.03
C TYR A 297 -4.94 10.28 5.02
N SER A 298 -5.96 9.57 5.47
CA SER A 298 -6.95 8.95 4.59
C SER A 298 -8.02 9.95 4.19
N VAL A 299 -8.46 9.94 2.94
CA VAL A 299 -9.68 10.64 2.51
C VAL A 299 -10.81 9.62 2.48
N THR A 300 -11.72 9.71 3.45
CA THR A 300 -12.76 8.70 3.69
C THR A 300 -14.12 9.05 3.06
N ALA A 301 -14.34 10.33 2.69
CA ALA A 301 -15.50 10.73 1.90
C ALA A 301 -15.27 12.03 1.14
N VAL A 302 -15.97 12.19 0.01
CA VAL A 302 -16.01 13.42 -0.80
C VAL A 302 -17.47 13.71 -1.14
N LYS A 303 -18.02 14.83 -0.65
CA LYS A 303 -19.45 15.16 -0.77
C LYS A 303 -19.67 16.60 -1.23
N GLN A 304 -20.65 16.79 -2.10
CA GLN A 304 -21.22 18.10 -2.41
C GLN A 304 -22.57 18.18 -1.71
N VAL A 305 -22.75 19.16 -0.86
CA VAL A 305 -23.87 19.22 0.09
C VAL A 305 -24.62 20.54 -0.08
N HIS A 306 -25.93 20.48 -0.08
CA HIS A 306 -26.78 21.67 -0.06
C HIS A 306 -26.77 22.32 1.33
N VAL A 307 -26.60 23.61 1.35
CA VAL A 307 -26.60 24.42 2.56
C VAL A 307 -27.64 25.54 2.47
N MET A 308 -28.23 25.86 3.61
CA MET A 308 -29.12 27.01 3.73
C MET A 308 -28.55 27.95 4.78
N SER A 309 -28.22 29.16 4.38
CA SER A 309 -27.74 30.19 5.30
C SER A 309 -28.83 30.59 6.30
N PRO A 310 -28.49 31.15 7.45
CA PRO A 310 -29.48 31.72 8.39
C PRO A 310 -30.40 32.81 7.79
N SER A 311 -29.95 33.44 6.71
CA SER A 311 -30.74 34.43 5.94
C SER A 311 -31.67 33.81 4.88
N GLY A 312 -31.75 32.45 4.81
CA GLY A 312 -32.58 31.73 3.85
C GLY A 312 -32.00 31.65 2.43
N ARG A 313 -30.71 31.93 2.24
CA ARG A 313 -30.04 31.75 0.95
C ARG A 313 -29.56 30.32 0.81
N GLU A 314 -29.95 29.69 -0.27
CA GLU A 314 -29.48 28.34 -0.64
C GLU A 314 -28.11 28.42 -1.34
N GLY A 315 -27.32 27.42 -1.16
CA GLY A 315 -26.02 27.24 -1.79
C GLY A 315 -25.55 25.80 -1.73
N GLU A 316 -24.34 25.54 -2.21
CA GLU A 316 -23.69 24.25 -2.14
C GLU A 316 -22.29 24.41 -1.57
N VAL A 317 -21.87 23.46 -0.80
CA VAL A 317 -20.50 23.34 -0.26
C VAL A 317 -19.86 22.03 -0.67
N GLN A 318 -18.58 22.09 -1.00
CA GLN A 318 -17.75 20.92 -1.30
C GLN A 318 -16.99 20.54 -0.04
N LEU A 319 -17.29 19.37 0.48
CA LEU A 319 -16.72 18.85 1.72
C LEU A 319 -15.91 17.59 1.47
N ILE A 320 -14.81 17.47 2.20
CA ILE A 320 -13.92 16.30 2.22
C ILE A 320 -13.83 15.81 3.65
N ARG A 321 -14.02 14.52 3.87
CA ARG A 321 -13.79 13.87 5.16
C ARG A 321 -12.41 13.24 5.16
N VAL A 322 -11.62 13.60 6.15
CA VAL A 322 -10.22 13.21 6.30
C VAL A 322 -10.03 12.53 7.64
N ARG A 323 -9.20 11.51 7.69
CA ARG A 323 -8.88 10.79 8.91
C ARG A 323 -7.39 10.83 9.20
N ASN A 324 -7.05 11.25 10.40
CA ASN A 324 -5.72 11.18 10.98
C ASN A 324 -5.48 9.76 11.53
N PRO A 325 -4.45 9.02 11.05
CA PRO A 325 -4.14 7.67 11.55
C PRO A 325 -3.71 7.62 13.01
N TRP A 326 -3.44 8.75 13.65
CA TRP A 326 -3.21 8.77 15.10
C TRP A 326 -4.47 8.45 15.90
N GLY A 327 -5.66 8.65 15.30
CA GLY A 327 -6.92 8.62 16.07
C GLY A 327 -6.97 9.76 17.09
N GLY A 328 -8.00 9.78 17.91
CA GLY A 328 -8.13 10.74 19.01
C GLY A 328 -8.31 12.20 18.58
N ALA A 329 -8.17 13.13 19.50
CA ALA A 329 -8.59 14.53 19.36
C ALA A 329 -7.62 15.44 18.57
N ILE A 330 -6.69 14.89 17.76
CA ILE A 330 -5.81 15.72 16.91
C ILE A 330 -6.43 15.82 15.54
N GLU A 331 -7.33 16.81 15.39
CA GLU A 331 -8.21 17.00 14.26
C GLU A 331 -8.20 18.45 13.81
N TRP A 332 -8.68 18.69 12.60
CA TRP A 332 -8.96 20.02 12.07
C TRP A 332 -9.91 20.79 12.99
N ASN A 333 -9.57 22.04 13.33
CA ASN A 333 -10.35 22.90 14.22
C ASN A 333 -10.94 24.14 13.52
N GLY A 334 -10.87 24.21 12.18
CA GLY A 334 -11.44 25.27 11.39
C GLY A 334 -12.91 25.03 10.98
N ALA A 335 -13.36 25.71 9.93
CA ALA A 335 -14.71 25.53 9.38
C ALA A 335 -15.01 24.07 9.02
N TRP A 336 -16.22 23.60 9.33
CA TRP A 336 -16.68 22.22 9.12
C TRP A 336 -15.99 21.17 10.02
N SER A 337 -15.22 21.59 11.03
CA SER A 337 -14.78 20.69 12.10
C SER A 337 -15.98 20.21 12.94
N ASP A 338 -15.79 19.23 13.81
CA ASP A 338 -16.86 18.61 14.60
C ASP A 338 -17.68 19.61 15.44
N THR A 339 -17.00 20.60 15.98
CA THR A 339 -17.65 21.66 16.80
C THR A 339 -18.07 22.89 16.01
N SER A 340 -17.95 22.84 14.69
CA SER A 340 -18.16 23.99 13.80
C SER A 340 -19.63 24.39 13.69
N PRO A 341 -19.97 25.71 13.76
CA PRO A 341 -21.35 26.18 13.63
C PRO A 341 -21.92 25.99 12.21
N GLU A 342 -21.10 25.82 11.20
CA GLU A 342 -21.51 25.62 9.81
C GLU A 342 -22.45 24.43 9.64
N TRP A 343 -22.35 23.43 10.48
CA TRP A 343 -23.25 22.27 10.48
C TRP A 343 -24.72 22.63 10.67
N THR A 344 -25.02 23.79 11.25
CA THR A 344 -26.39 24.27 11.40
C THR A 344 -27.03 24.67 10.05
N CYS A 345 -26.19 24.92 9.02
CA CYS A 345 -26.64 25.26 7.67
C CYS A 345 -27.07 24.03 6.85
N ILE A 346 -26.86 22.82 7.36
CA ILE A 346 -27.24 21.57 6.70
C ILE A 346 -28.48 20.98 7.38
N SER A 347 -29.44 20.50 6.59
CA SER A 347 -30.65 19.87 7.10
C SER A 347 -30.35 18.63 7.93
N VAL A 348 -31.22 18.30 8.88
CA VAL A 348 -31.07 17.08 9.73
C VAL A 348 -31.02 15.82 8.88
N ASP A 349 -31.81 15.75 7.82
CA ASP A 349 -31.86 14.57 6.93
C ASP A 349 -30.58 14.42 6.13
N GLU A 350 -30.00 15.51 5.66
CA GLU A 350 -28.73 15.47 4.95
C GLU A 350 -27.58 15.09 5.88
N ARG A 351 -27.56 15.62 7.12
CA ARG A 351 -26.59 15.19 8.15
C ARG A 351 -26.66 13.68 8.42
N LYS A 352 -27.87 13.11 8.51
CA LYS A 352 -28.06 11.68 8.68
C LYS A 352 -27.55 10.87 7.48
N LYS A 353 -27.83 11.33 6.24
CA LYS A 353 -27.32 10.69 5.02
C LYS A 353 -25.79 10.72 4.91
N MET A 354 -25.18 11.77 5.43
CA MET A 354 -23.71 11.87 5.50
C MET A 354 -23.10 10.95 6.55
N GLY A 355 -23.90 10.41 7.48
CA GLY A 355 -23.41 9.60 8.60
C GLY A 355 -22.50 10.42 9.50
N LEU A 356 -22.88 11.68 9.81
CA LEU A 356 -22.08 12.55 10.66
C LEU A 356 -22.02 12.01 12.08
N VAL A 357 -20.80 11.81 12.54
CA VAL A 357 -20.43 11.50 13.91
C VAL A 357 -19.44 12.58 14.34
N PHE A 358 -19.63 13.14 15.53
CA PHE A 358 -18.77 14.17 16.10
C PHE A 358 -18.11 13.61 17.36
N GLU A 359 -17.05 12.85 17.15
CA GLU A 359 -16.30 12.18 18.20
C GLU A 359 -14.81 12.45 18.01
N ALA A 360 -14.04 12.40 19.10
CA ALA A 360 -12.59 12.56 19.04
C ALA A 360 -11.93 11.24 18.57
N ASP A 361 -12.13 10.88 17.32
CA ASP A 361 -11.72 9.60 16.72
C ASP A 361 -10.65 9.74 15.61
N GLY A 362 -10.24 10.98 15.36
CA GLY A 362 -9.28 11.35 14.31
C GLY A 362 -9.91 11.65 12.95
N GLU A 363 -11.24 11.51 12.80
CA GLU A 363 -11.94 11.78 11.54
C GLU A 363 -12.66 13.14 11.61
N PHE A 364 -12.47 13.97 10.63
CA PHE A 364 -13.04 15.32 10.57
C PHE A 364 -13.42 15.70 9.14
N TRP A 365 -14.31 16.68 9.03
CA TRP A 365 -14.65 17.28 7.77
C TRP A 365 -13.96 18.63 7.59
N MET A 366 -13.69 18.99 6.35
CA MET A 366 -13.23 20.32 5.97
C MET A 366 -13.73 20.72 4.60
N SER A 367 -13.76 22.03 4.31
CA SER A 367 -14.11 22.51 2.98
C SER A 367 -13.01 22.18 1.96
N MET A 368 -13.38 22.03 0.67
CA MET A 368 -12.40 21.90 -0.41
C MET A 368 -11.44 23.08 -0.47
N HIS A 369 -11.91 24.29 -0.08
CA HIS A 369 -11.06 25.46 0.00
C HIS A 369 -9.95 25.30 1.05
N ASP A 370 -10.33 24.89 2.26
CA ASP A 370 -9.36 24.65 3.35
C ASP A 370 -8.46 23.46 3.06
N PHE A 371 -8.99 22.44 2.40
CA PHE A 371 -8.22 21.28 1.94
C PHE A 371 -7.09 21.72 0.99
N LEU A 372 -7.40 22.49 -0.06
CA LEU A 372 -6.40 23.01 -1.00
C LEU A 372 -5.40 23.97 -0.35
N LYS A 373 -5.79 24.66 0.71
CA LYS A 373 -4.92 25.58 1.43
C LYS A 373 -3.90 24.86 2.32
N ASN A 374 -4.27 23.70 2.87
CA ASN A 374 -3.49 23.04 3.92
C ASN A 374 -2.82 21.76 3.44
N MET A 375 -3.42 21.01 2.51
CA MET A 375 -2.81 19.79 1.98
C MET A 375 -1.86 20.11 0.82
N GLN A 376 -0.77 19.36 0.72
CA GLN A 376 0.26 19.58 -0.30
C GLN A 376 0.26 18.50 -1.37
N LYS A 377 -0.19 17.29 -1.04
CA LYS A 377 -0.31 16.17 -1.99
C LYS A 377 -1.64 15.45 -1.84
N VAL A 378 -2.11 14.93 -2.95
CA VAL A 378 -3.20 13.95 -3.00
C VAL A 378 -2.71 12.75 -3.81
N GLU A 379 -2.97 11.57 -3.30
CA GLU A 379 -2.65 10.31 -3.94
C GLU A 379 -3.92 9.51 -4.14
N ILE A 380 -4.17 9.05 -5.35
CA ILE A 380 -5.38 8.29 -5.73
C ILE A 380 -4.93 6.96 -6.31
N CYS A 381 -5.28 5.86 -5.70
CA CYS A 381 -5.05 4.53 -6.26
C CYS A 381 -6.33 4.02 -6.93
N HIS A 382 -6.29 3.93 -8.25
CA HIS A 382 -7.36 3.38 -9.06
C HIS A 382 -7.30 1.86 -9.04
N LEU A 383 -8.44 1.24 -8.70
CA LEU A 383 -8.52 -0.21 -8.58
C LEU A 383 -8.31 -0.90 -9.93
N GLY A 384 -7.53 -1.98 -9.94
CA GLY A 384 -7.45 -2.90 -11.07
C GLY A 384 -8.80 -3.61 -11.31
N PRO A 385 -9.01 -4.24 -12.49
CA PRO A 385 -10.29 -4.84 -12.86
C PRO A 385 -10.80 -5.88 -11.86
N GLN A 386 -9.94 -6.67 -11.27
CA GLN A 386 -10.31 -7.72 -10.31
C GLN A 386 -10.84 -7.12 -9.00
N ALA A 387 -10.14 -6.13 -8.44
CA ALA A 387 -10.56 -5.43 -7.25
C ALA A 387 -11.82 -4.61 -7.48
N ALA A 388 -11.91 -3.89 -8.61
CA ALA A 388 -13.11 -3.16 -9.01
C ALA A 388 -14.32 -4.09 -9.18
N ALA A 389 -14.17 -5.26 -9.81
CA ALA A 389 -15.24 -6.23 -9.95
C ALA A 389 -15.67 -6.83 -8.61
N ALA A 390 -14.77 -7.00 -7.64
CA ALA A 390 -15.10 -7.44 -6.30
C ALA A 390 -15.96 -6.41 -5.56
N VAL A 391 -15.59 -5.15 -5.63
CA VAL A 391 -16.33 -4.04 -5.01
C VAL A 391 -17.70 -3.85 -5.66
N ASN A 392 -17.77 -3.81 -6.99
CA ASN A 392 -19.03 -3.61 -7.72
C ASN A 392 -20.06 -4.70 -7.44
N ARG A 393 -19.64 -5.94 -7.16
CA ARG A 393 -20.55 -7.03 -6.73
C ARG A 393 -21.21 -6.76 -5.38
N THR A 394 -20.54 -6.00 -4.53
CA THR A 394 -21.04 -5.68 -3.18
C THR A 394 -22.01 -4.50 -3.19
N PHE A 395 -21.94 -3.60 -4.18
CA PHE A 395 -22.71 -2.35 -4.22
C PHE A 395 -23.83 -2.33 -5.27
N ASP A 396 -24.13 -3.46 -5.94
CA ASP A 396 -25.28 -3.64 -6.88
C ASP A 396 -25.45 -2.50 -7.92
N ASP A 397 -24.36 -1.95 -8.42
CA ASP A 397 -24.43 -0.87 -9.42
C ASP A 397 -24.54 -1.46 -10.83
N GLU A 398 -25.79 -1.64 -11.29
CA GLU A 398 -26.09 -2.15 -12.65
C GLU A 398 -25.65 -1.19 -13.77
N ASN A 399 -25.24 0.04 -13.46
CA ASN A 399 -25.09 1.11 -14.45
C ASN A 399 -23.69 1.31 -15.03
N GLU A 400 -22.64 0.69 -14.51
CA GLU A 400 -21.29 0.82 -15.10
C GLU A 400 -20.65 -0.53 -15.46
N LYS A 401 -21.10 -1.16 -16.55
CA LYS A 401 -20.41 -2.27 -17.22
C LYS A 401 -19.12 -1.85 -17.95
N LYS A 402 -18.48 -0.75 -17.55
CA LYS A 402 -17.17 -0.34 -18.08
C LYS A 402 -16.07 -0.95 -17.23
N SER A 403 -15.72 -2.18 -17.51
CA SER A 403 -14.55 -2.82 -16.93
C SER A 403 -13.26 -2.24 -17.52
N TRP A 404 -12.27 -1.99 -16.67
CA TRP A 404 -10.91 -1.74 -17.10
C TRP A 404 -10.32 -3.02 -17.67
N GLU A 405 -9.64 -2.90 -18.81
CA GLU A 405 -8.76 -3.96 -19.31
C GLU A 405 -7.34 -3.62 -18.86
N VAL A 406 -6.66 -4.57 -18.21
CA VAL A 406 -5.26 -4.42 -17.77
C VAL A 406 -4.41 -5.38 -18.59
N GLN A 407 -3.32 -4.84 -19.14
CA GLN A 407 -2.27 -5.63 -19.74
C GLN A 407 -0.95 -5.27 -19.07
N THR A 408 -0.18 -6.27 -18.69
CA THR A 408 1.09 -6.11 -18.00
C THR A 408 2.21 -6.66 -18.86
N PHE A 409 3.35 -5.97 -18.85
CA PHE A 409 4.53 -6.31 -19.64
C PHE A 409 5.75 -6.22 -18.76
N ASP A 410 6.53 -7.27 -18.73
CA ASP A 410 7.76 -7.32 -17.97
C ASP A 410 8.97 -6.96 -18.84
N GLY A 411 9.94 -6.30 -18.23
CA GLY A 411 11.21 -5.98 -18.85
C GLY A 411 12.33 -5.98 -17.81
N VAL A 412 13.54 -6.20 -18.25
CA VAL A 412 14.71 -6.25 -17.36
C VAL A 412 15.81 -5.34 -17.86
N TRP A 413 16.37 -4.52 -16.96
CA TRP A 413 17.62 -3.81 -17.21
C TRP A 413 18.82 -4.69 -16.82
N THR A 414 19.43 -5.31 -17.79
CA THR A 414 20.61 -6.17 -17.62
C THR A 414 21.86 -5.40 -18.05
N LYS A 415 22.87 -5.34 -17.14
CA LYS A 415 24.16 -4.70 -17.44
C LYS A 415 24.80 -5.32 -18.67
N GLY A 416 25.20 -4.49 -19.63
CA GLY A 416 25.83 -4.92 -20.89
C GLY A 416 24.86 -5.39 -21.97
N ALA A 417 23.54 -5.41 -21.69
CA ALA A 417 22.49 -5.78 -22.64
C ALA A 417 21.40 -4.70 -22.72
N THR A 418 20.47 -4.68 -21.78
CA THR A 418 19.29 -3.80 -21.79
C THR A 418 19.38 -2.63 -20.82
N ALA A 419 20.45 -2.48 -20.05
CA ALA A 419 20.69 -1.35 -19.16
C ALA A 419 21.35 -0.20 -19.92
N GLY A 420 20.58 0.49 -20.74
CA GLY A 420 21.08 1.54 -21.66
C GLY A 420 21.31 2.91 -21.02
N GLY A 421 20.96 3.09 -19.75
CA GLY A 421 21.10 4.37 -19.04
C GLY A 421 19.96 5.35 -19.32
N CYS A 422 20.09 6.57 -18.80
CA CYS A 422 19.06 7.60 -18.92
C CYS A 422 19.26 8.48 -20.18
N ARG A 423 18.21 9.20 -20.56
CA ARG A 423 18.19 10.07 -21.74
C ARG A 423 19.18 11.25 -21.65
N ASN A 424 19.63 11.63 -20.46
CA ASN A 424 20.58 12.73 -20.28
C ASN A 424 21.96 12.47 -20.90
N PHE A 425 22.25 11.23 -21.31
CA PHE A 425 23.53 10.80 -21.86
C PHE A 425 23.43 10.31 -23.30
N LEU A 426 22.44 10.81 -24.08
CA LEU A 426 22.21 10.38 -25.48
C LEU A 426 23.43 10.58 -26.41
N ASP A 427 24.19 11.64 -26.15
CA ASP A 427 25.31 12.03 -27.01
C ASP A 427 26.67 11.48 -26.52
N GLN A 428 26.70 10.80 -25.39
CA GLN A 428 27.90 10.20 -24.82
C GLN A 428 28.08 8.75 -25.32
N PRO A 429 29.25 8.37 -25.81
CA PRO A 429 29.54 6.97 -26.11
C PRO A 429 29.65 6.10 -24.88
N PRO A 430 29.21 4.86 -24.91
CA PRO A 430 28.46 4.19 -25.97
C PRO A 430 26.98 4.57 -25.95
N ARG A 431 26.40 5.06 -27.03
CA ARG A 431 24.97 5.48 -27.15
C ARG A 431 24.01 4.34 -26.88
N THR A 432 23.86 3.97 -25.63
CA THR A 432 23.18 2.74 -25.18
C THR A 432 21.71 2.95 -24.79
N PHE A 433 21.25 4.22 -24.67
CA PHE A 433 19.86 4.52 -24.30
C PHE A 433 18.81 3.72 -25.10
N PRO A 434 18.95 3.51 -26.45
CA PRO A 434 18.00 2.72 -27.22
C PRO A 434 17.93 1.23 -26.84
N TYR A 435 18.89 0.73 -26.04
CA TYR A 435 18.90 -0.66 -25.57
C TYR A 435 17.99 -0.91 -24.37
N ASN A 436 17.49 0.16 -23.72
CA ASN A 436 16.49 0.01 -22.67
C ASN A 436 15.24 -0.69 -23.22
N PRO A 437 14.51 -1.46 -22.42
CA PRO A 437 13.21 -2.02 -22.79
C PRO A 437 12.29 -0.91 -23.33
N GLN A 438 11.71 -1.13 -24.50
CA GLN A 438 10.83 -0.17 -25.16
C GLN A 438 9.49 -0.84 -25.47
N TYR A 439 8.42 -0.10 -25.23
CA TYR A 439 7.06 -0.58 -25.44
C TYR A 439 6.31 0.43 -26.31
N LYS A 440 5.54 -0.06 -27.28
CA LYS A 440 4.67 0.75 -28.12
C LYS A 440 3.23 0.53 -27.69
N VAL A 441 2.55 1.61 -27.31
CA VAL A 441 1.13 1.61 -27.00
C VAL A 441 0.34 2.09 -28.22
N THR A 442 -0.64 1.31 -28.66
CA THR A 442 -1.57 1.70 -29.73
C THR A 442 -2.99 1.59 -29.19
N LEU A 443 -3.73 2.69 -29.25
CA LEU A 443 -5.15 2.72 -28.87
C LEU A 443 -5.99 2.57 -30.13
N ALA A 444 -6.86 1.57 -30.18
CA ALA A 444 -7.77 1.34 -31.30
C ALA A 444 -8.85 2.44 -31.39
N GLU A 445 -9.26 2.97 -30.24
CA GLU A 445 -10.30 4.00 -30.13
C GLU A 445 -9.87 5.11 -29.15
N ALA A 446 -10.48 6.29 -29.30
CA ALA A 446 -10.27 7.37 -28.36
C ALA A 446 -10.90 7.02 -27.00
N GLY A 447 -10.05 6.91 -25.98
CA GLY A 447 -10.45 6.55 -24.62
C GLY A 447 -9.47 7.10 -23.58
N GLY A 448 -9.81 6.96 -22.30
CA GLY A 448 -8.87 7.17 -21.20
C GLY A 448 -8.06 5.89 -20.99
N PHE A 449 -6.78 6.04 -20.69
CA PHE A 449 -5.95 4.94 -20.22
C PHE A 449 -5.01 5.40 -19.11
N PHE A 450 -4.62 4.48 -18.27
CA PHE A 450 -3.57 4.67 -17.28
C PHE A 450 -2.36 3.84 -17.69
N LEU A 451 -1.18 4.41 -17.53
CA LEU A 451 0.07 3.71 -17.70
C LEU A 451 0.81 3.75 -16.37
N GLY A 452 0.93 2.59 -15.76
CA GLY A 452 1.75 2.38 -14.55
C GLY A 452 3.10 1.78 -14.94
N LEU A 453 4.19 2.26 -14.34
CA LEU A 453 5.51 1.66 -14.44
C LEU A 453 5.97 1.30 -13.03
N SER A 454 6.05 0.01 -12.74
CA SER A 454 6.60 -0.51 -11.49
C SER A 454 8.05 -0.93 -11.73
N ILE A 455 8.97 -0.34 -10.97
CA ILE A 455 10.40 -0.67 -11.08
C ILE A 455 10.87 -1.32 -9.81
N HIS A 456 11.44 -2.51 -9.94
CA HIS A 456 12.05 -3.24 -8.86
C HIS A 456 13.57 -3.26 -9.05
N MET A 457 14.31 -2.70 -8.10
CA MET A 457 15.77 -2.69 -8.15
C MET A 457 16.33 -3.87 -7.36
N TYR A 458 17.04 -4.74 -8.05
CA TYR A 458 17.85 -5.76 -7.42
C TYR A 458 19.25 -5.19 -7.16
N ASN A 459 19.62 -5.04 -5.88
CA ASN A 459 20.98 -4.69 -5.51
C ASN A 459 21.69 -5.93 -4.93
N PRO A 460 22.52 -6.61 -5.73
CA PRO A 460 23.26 -7.78 -5.24
C PRO A 460 24.33 -7.43 -4.17
N MET A 461 24.66 -6.13 -4.03
CA MET A 461 25.64 -5.65 -3.05
C MET A 461 24.99 -5.21 -1.72
N ALA A 462 23.70 -5.15 -1.62
CA ALA A 462 23.00 -4.83 -0.37
C ALA A 462 23.02 -6.02 0.60
N ALA A 463 24.21 -6.48 0.94
CA ALA A 463 24.41 -7.37 2.08
C ALA A 463 23.96 -6.75 3.42
N ASN A 464 23.57 -5.48 3.40
CA ASN A 464 23.16 -4.67 4.53
C ASN A 464 21.72 -4.11 4.38
N GLY A 465 20.85 -4.76 3.64
CA GLY A 465 19.39 -4.51 3.73
C GLY A 465 18.87 -3.17 3.19
N HIS A 466 19.64 -2.39 2.47
CA HIS A 466 19.18 -1.13 1.89
C HIS A 466 18.64 -1.41 0.48
N GLY A 467 17.36 -1.69 0.37
CA GLY A 467 16.65 -1.58 -0.90
C GLY A 467 16.49 -0.09 -1.22
N ILE A 468 17.20 0.41 -2.22
CA ILE A 468 16.89 1.73 -2.79
C ILE A 468 15.65 1.51 -3.66
N PHE A 469 14.49 1.94 -3.18
CA PHE A 469 13.29 2.06 -3.98
C PHE A 469 13.43 3.34 -4.82
N CYS A 470 13.45 3.22 -6.12
CA CYS A 470 13.22 4.33 -7.02
C CYS A 470 11.76 4.27 -7.45
N GLU A 471 10.94 5.13 -6.90
CA GLU A 471 9.65 5.47 -7.51
C GLU A 471 9.90 6.16 -8.83
N LEU A 472 9.38 5.59 -9.90
CA LEU A 472 9.13 6.33 -11.12
C LEU A 472 7.64 6.59 -11.18
N PHE A 473 7.29 7.85 -10.99
CA PHE A 473 5.94 8.38 -11.02
C PHE A 473 5.12 7.86 -12.19
N SER A 474 3.92 7.35 -11.92
CA SER A 474 2.89 7.25 -12.94
C SER A 474 2.54 8.67 -13.38
N LYS A 475 2.94 9.07 -14.57
CA LYS A 475 2.43 10.30 -15.16
C LYS A 475 1.16 9.99 -15.91
N ASN A 476 0.08 10.66 -15.53
CA ASN A 476 -1.08 10.82 -16.38
C ASN A 476 -0.64 11.40 -17.72
N ILE A 477 -0.54 10.56 -18.72
CA ILE A 477 -0.28 11.02 -20.08
C ILE A 477 -1.61 11.42 -20.67
N MET A 478 -2.07 12.66 -20.39
CA MET A 478 -3.17 13.26 -21.14
C MET A 478 -2.77 13.38 -22.62
N LYS A 479 -3.77 13.37 -23.52
CA LYS A 479 -3.63 13.44 -24.99
C LYS A 479 -2.59 14.45 -25.53
N SER A 480 -2.23 15.50 -24.78
CA SER A 480 -1.23 16.49 -25.16
C SER A 480 0.23 16.02 -25.01
N THR A 481 0.51 15.19 -24.04
CA THR A 481 1.88 14.72 -23.76
C THR A 481 2.28 13.55 -24.66
N LEU A 482 1.32 12.71 -25.08
CA LEU A 482 1.57 11.65 -26.06
C LEU A 482 2.02 12.21 -27.41
N LYS A 483 1.49 13.37 -27.82
CA LYS A 483 1.94 14.05 -29.06
C LYS A 483 3.40 14.49 -28.98
N GLN A 484 3.90 14.88 -27.83
CA GLN A 484 5.30 15.32 -27.65
C GLN A 484 6.28 14.14 -27.60
N PHE A 485 5.84 12.96 -27.13
CA PHE A 485 6.67 11.74 -27.13
C PHE A 485 6.70 11.02 -28.48
N LEU A 486 5.63 11.13 -29.27
CA LEU A 486 5.50 10.44 -30.56
C LEU A 486 5.92 11.28 -31.77
N SER A 487 6.26 12.56 -31.58
CA SER A 487 6.60 13.49 -32.70
C SER A 487 8.10 13.71 -32.95
N THR A 488 8.98 12.90 -32.36
CA THR A 488 10.41 12.93 -32.69
C THR A 488 10.81 11.63 -33.38
N PRO A 489 11.35 11.70 -34.62
CA PRO A 489 11.78 10.54 -35.40
C PRO A 489 12.92 9.77 -34.75
#